data_4c13297e62d0748d8e29c4713ae9ce83
#
_entry.id   4c13297e62d0748d8e29c4713ae9ce83
#
_cell.length_a   1.000
_cell.length_b   1.000
_cell.length_c   1.000
_cell.angle_alpha   90.00
_cell.angle_beta   90.00
_cell.angle_gamma   90.00
#
_symmetry.space_group_name_H-M   'P 1'
#
loop_
_entity.id
_entity.type
_entity.pdbx_description
1 polymer ?
#
loop_
_entity_poly.entity_id
_entity_poly.type
_entity_poly.pdbx_seq_one_letter_code
_entity_poly.pdbx_strand_id
1 'polypeptide(L)' 'MNERKVDVTDRAGKVLHTYPITLPASAATPKDSEYETAALAQAKTAKLVPESDIQHLRAKIHAQH' A
#
# COMPACT_ATOMS: atom_id res chain seq x y z
N MET A 1 -3.91 4.23 17.60
CA MET A 1 -3.34 4.34 16.24
C MET A 1 -4.00 3.33 15.32
N ASN A 2 -4.24 3.72 14.09
CA ASN A 2 -4.86 2.83 13.12
C ASN A 2 -3.78 2.21 12.24
N GLU A 3 -3.73 0.89 12.25
CA GLU A 3 -2.76 0.16 11.44
C GLU A 3 -3.50 -0.82 10.53
N ARG A 4 -3.08 -0.89 9.29
CA ARG A 4 -3.57 -1.88 8.35
C ARG A 4 -2.43 -2.37 7.47
N LYS A 5 -2.51 -3.63 7.07
CA LYS A 5 -1.55 -4.18 6.13
C LYS A 5 -2.07 -3.95 4.72
N VAL A 6 -1.20 -3.46 3.86
CA VAL A 6 -1.56 -3.15 2.48
C VAL A 6 -0.69 -3.97 1.54
N ASP A 7 -1.33 -4.74 0.69
CA ASP A 7 -0.62 -5.54 -0.32
C ASP A 7 -0.33 -4.66 -1.52
N VAL A 8 0.92 -4.61 -1.93
CA VAL A 8 1.32 -3.94 -3.16
C VAL A 8 1.50 -5.00 -4.23
N THR A 9 0.76 -4.84 -5.32
CA THR A 9 0.77 -5.81 -6.42
C THR A 9 1.32 -5.19 -7.69
N ASP A 10 1.82 -6.05 -8.58
CA ASP A 10 2.28 -5.62 -9.88
C ASP A 10 1.11 -5.60 -10.87
N ARG A 11 1.41 -5.31 -12.13
CA ARG A 11 0.39 -5.23 -13.17
C ARG A 11 -0.31 -6.57 -13.42
N ALA A 12 0.34 -7.67 -13.07
CA ALA A 12 -0.23 -9.00 -13.22
C ALA A 12 -1.09 -9.41 -12.03
N GLY A 13 -1.10 -8.60 -10.98
CA GLY A 13 -1.86 -8.90 -9.78
C GLY A 13 -1.10 -9.71 -8.75
N LYS A 14 0.20 -9.94 -8.96
CA LYS A 14 1.01 -10.68 -8.02
C LYS A 14 1.42 -9.79 -6.85
N VAL A 15 1.23 -10.27 -5.64
CA VAL A 15 1.65 -9.51 -4.45
C VAL A 15 3.16 -9.48 -4.37
N LEU A 16 3.72 -8.28 -4.40
CA LEU A 16 5.16 -8.07 -4.33
C LEU A 16 5.61 -7.89 -2.89
N HIS A 17 4.81 -7.21 -2.09
CA HIS A 17 5.15 -6.93 -0.71
C HIS A 17 3.90 -6.50 0.04
N THR A 18 3.88 -6.74 1.33
CA THR A 18 2.80 -6.29 2.21
C THR A 18 3.39 -5.31 3.20
N TYR A 19 2.89 -4.08 3.19
CA TYR A 19 3.38 -3.03 4.08
C TYR A 19 2.42 -2.82 5.25
N PRO A 20 2.95 -2.79 6.47
CA PRO A 20 2.15 -2.36 7.61
C PRO A 20 2.11 -0.83 7.62
N ILE A 21 0.95 -0.26 7.36
CA ILE A 21 0.78 1.18 7.31
C ILE A 21 0.05 1.63 8.58
N THR A 22 0.67 2.55 9.31
CA THR A 22 0.08 3.14 10.50
C THR A 22 -0.20 4.61 10.22
N LEU A 23 -1.44 5.01 10.41
CA LEU A 23 -1.85 6.39 10.26
C LEU A 23 -2.29 6.96 11.60
N PRO A 24 -2.03 8.25 11.86
CA PRO A 24 -2.45 8.85 13.12
C PRO A 24 -3.97 8.88 13.24
N ALA A 25 -4.47 8.59 14.43
CA ALA A 25 -5.88 8.73 14.72
C ALA A 25 -6.17 10.22 14.92
N SER A 26 -6.72 10.84 13.89
CA SER A 26 -7.13 12.24 13.97
C SER A 26 -8.64 12.30 14.20
N ALA A 27 -9.26 13.44 13.88
CA ALA A 27 -10.68 13.64 14.13
C ALA A 27 -11.58 12.62 13.39
N ALA A 28 -11.10 12.02 12.32
CA ALA A 28 -11.87 11.07 11.53
C ALA A 28 -11.06 9.80 11.29
N THR A 29 -11.75 8.68 11.09
CA THR A 29 -11.12 7.43 10.74
C THR A 29 -10.52 7.53 9.34
N PRO A 30 -9.23 7.20 9.15
CA PRO A 30 -8.65 7.24 7.81
C PRO A 30 -9.35 6.29 6.86
N LYS A 31 -9.45 6.69 5.60
CA LYS A 31 -10.05 5.86 4.58
C LYS A 31 -9.04 4.86 4.05
N ASP A 32 -9.54 3.77 3.48
CA ASP A 32 -8.65 2.75 2.90
C ASP A 32 -7.71 3.33 1.85
N SER A 33 -8.18 4.30 1.07
CA SER A 33 -7.36 4.94 0.05
C SER A 33 -6.13 5.63 0.62
N GLU A 34 -6.22 6.13 1.87
CA GLU A 34 -5.08 6.77 2.51
C GLU A 34 -3.98 5.76 2.82
N TYR A 35 -4.37 4.58 3.30
CA TYR A 35 -3.41 3.49 3.52
C TYR A 35 -2.79 3.04 2.21
N GLU A 36 -3.60 2.90 1.17
CA GLU A 36 -3.14 2.45 -0.13
C GLU A 36 -2.13 3.44 -0.73
N THR A 37 -2.42 4.73 -0.64
CA THR A 37 -1.52 5.76 -1.15
C THR A 37 -0.18 5.73 -0.42
N ALA A 38 -0.22 5.58 0.91
CA ALA A 38 1.00 5.52 1.71
C ALA A 38 1.84 4.29 1.33
N ALA A 39 1.19 3.14 1.14
CA ALA A 39 1.91 1.93 0.75
C ALA A 39 2.52 2.06 -0.63
N LEU A 40 1.81 2.65 -1.58
CA LEU A 40 2.34 2.88 -2.93
C LEU A 40 3.56 3.79 -2.89
N ALA A 41 3.53 4.83 -2.05
CA ALA A 41 4.66 5.73 -1.91
C ALA A 41 5.89 4.99 -1.39
N GLN A 42 5.70 4.10 -0.41
CA GLN A 42 6.80 3.30 0.10
C GLN A 42 7.33 2.32 -0.93
N ALA A 43 6.43 1.69 -1.69
CA ALA A 43 6.82 0.75 -2.74
C ALA A 43 7.64 1.43 -3.82
N LYS A 44 7.26 2.64 -4.21
CA LYS A 44 8.01 3.40 -5.21
C LYS A 44 9.41 3.74 -4.72
N THR A 45 9.52 4.11 -3.46
CA THR A 45 10.82 4.42 -2.84
C THR A 45 11.68 3.17 -2.72
N ALA A 46 11.07 2.02 -2.42
CA ALA A 46 11.78 0.76 -2.27
C ALA A 46 12.18 0.14 -3.61
N LYS A 47 11.66 0.65 -4.72
CA LYS A 47 11.98 0.17 -6.06
C LYS A 47 11.75 -1.34 -6.21
N LEU A 48 10.54 -1.77 -5.83
CA LEU A 48 10.17 -3.18 -5.91
C LEU A 48 10.15 -3.70 -7.36
N VAL A 49 9.97 -2.80 -8.32
CA VAL A 49 9.93 -3.14 -9.73
C VAL A 49 10.76 -2.11 -10.51
N PRO A 50 11.12 -2.40 -11.76
CA PRO A 50 11.77 -1.42 -12.62
C PRO A 50 10.95 -0.15 -12.73
N GLU A 51 11.63 0.97 -12.97
CA GLU A 51 10.98 2.27 -13.03
C GLU A 51 9.82 2.30 -14.03
N SER A 52 9.96 1.56 -15.13
CA SER A 52 8.90 1.50 -16.14
C SER A 52 7.61 0.86 -15.62
N ASP A 53 7.71 0.04 -14.58
CA ASP A 53 6.55 -0.65 -14.01
C ASP A 53 6.01 0.03 -12.74
N ILE A 54 6.73 1.01 -12.21
CA ILE A 54 6.32 1.68 -10.97
C ILE A 54 4.92 2.27 -11.11
N GLN A 55 4.61 2.87 -12.24
CA GLN A 55 3.31 3.49 -12.46
C GLN A 55 2.17 2.47 -12.55
N HIS A 56 2.50 1.19 -12.70
CA HIS A 56 1.51 0.12 -12.77
C HIS A 56 1.29 -0.58 -11.43
N LEU A 57 1.99 -0.16 -10.40
CA LEU A 57 1.81 -0.73 -9.07
C LEU A 57 0.42 -0.41 -8.54
N ARG A 58 -0.14 -1.35 -7.82
CA ARG A 58 -1.44 -1.20 -7.18
C ARG A 58 -1.32 -1.56 -5.72
N ALA A 59 -2.16 -0.97 -4.91
CA ALA A 59 -2.23 -1.26 -3.49
C ALA A 59 -3.65 -1.66 -3.13
N LYS A 60 -3.76 -2.66 -2.25
CA LYS A 60 -5.05 -3.15 -1.80
C LYS A 60 -4.94 -3.51 -0.32
N ILE A 61 -5.96 -3.18 0.45
CA ILE A 61 -5.97 -3.55 1.87
C ILE A 61 -5.95 -5.06 1.99
N HIS A 62 -5.01 -5.56 2.77
CA HIS A 62 -4.90 -6.99 3.00
C HIS A 62 -6.06 -7.45 3.88
N ALA A 63 -6.80 -8.44 3.40
CA ALA A 63 -7.92 -8.97 4.14
C ALA A 63 -7.42 -9.74 5.37
N GLN A 64 -7.98 -9.40 6.53
CA GLN A 64 -7.67 -10.09 7.77
C GLN A 64 -8.93 -10.73 8.30
N HIS A 65 -8.82 -11.97 8.66
CA HIS A 65 -9.92 -12.74 9.23
C HIS A 65 -9.49 -13.35 10.53
#